data_51cf41993d900668afceaf43f5238957
#
_entry.id   51cf41993d900668afceaf43f5238957
#
_cell.length_a   1.000
_cell.length_b   1.000
_cell.length_c   1.000
_cell.angle_alpha   90.00
_cell.angle_beta   90.00
_cell.angle_gamma   90.00
#
_symmetry.space_group_name_H-M   'P 1'
#
loop_
_entity.id
_entity.type
_entity.pdbx_description
1 polymer ?
#
loop_
_entity_poly.entity_id
_entity_poly.type
_entity_poly.pdbx_seq_one_letter_code
_entity_poly.pdbx_strand_id
1 'polypeptide(L)'
;MKIFERIAKRYALQNYYLRRNFYWPDTLPEILDYWQQHNELPFLYGGDNWPYDAMCERQRRKGVYASQYLTPDRTARQMAALAVRYFDNDSRIVDACCGTGQLTRALILEGVQPSAILGFDVDVELADLYERLYPEVAALQMQFHEIDFRCENVIANPPFEITECAAFLQWLSRTQHLGDQALLLLPYGYIDKQRPKTVQETMRHFVVHYRAPMQEPFARTNCRAEIVVLERA
;
A
#
# COMPACT_ATOMS: atom_id res chain seq x y z
N MET A 1 1.10 -20.63 -21.30
CA MET A 1 -0.26 -20.13 -21.16
C MET A 1 -0.29 -18.66 -20.68
N LYS A 2 0.31 -18.30 -19.54
CA LYS A 2 0.28 -16.89 -19.00
C LYS A 2 0.83 -15.79 -19.93
N ILE A 3 1.81 -16.08 -20.79
CA ILE A 3 2.41 -15.09 -21.73
C ILE A 3 1.43 -14.80 -22.89
N PHE A 4 0.81 -15.80 -23.44
CA PHE A 4 -0.17 -15.63 -24.53
C PHE A 4 -1.43 -14.91 -24.07
N GLU A 5 -1.89 -15.16 -22.84
CA GLU A 5 -3.03 -14.41 -22.25
C GLU A 5 -2.67 -12.92 -22.02
N ARG A 6 -1.43 -12.60 -21.60
CA ARG A 6 -0.96 -11.22 -21.48
C ARG A 6 -0.87 -10.52 -22.84
N ILE A 7 -0.40 -11.22 -23.86
CA ILE A 7 -0.32 -10.70 -25.23
C ILE A 7 -1.73 -10.48 -25.80
N ALA A 8 -2.63 -11.43 -25.63
CA ALA A 8 -4.01 -11.34 -26.09
C ALA A 8 -4.77 -10.21 -25.38
N LYS A 9 -4.61 -10.06 -24.07
CA LYS A 9 -5.15 -8.91 -23.30
C LYS A 9 -4.59 -7.58 -23.79
N ARG A 10 -3.29 -7.52 -24.10
CA ARG A 10 -2.62 -6.32 -24.63
C ARG A 10 -3.13 -5.93 -26.03
N TYR A 11 -3.38 -6.91 -26.91
CA TYR A 11 -3.98 -6.70 -28.22
C TYR A 11 -5.45 -6.28 -28.13
N ALA A 12 -6.21 -6.88 -27.24
CA ALA A 12 -7.60 -6.51 -27.01
C ALA A 12 -7.72 -5.08 -26.46
N LEU A 13 -6.85 -4.67 -25.53
CA LEU A 13 -6.71 -3.30 -25.03
C LEU A 13 -6.40 -2.32 -26.17
N GLN A 14 -5.36 -2.60 -26.94
CA GLN A 14 -4.94 -1.72 -28.04
C GLN A 14 -6.03 -1.56 -29.10
N ASN A 15 -6.74 -2.63 -29.44
CA ASN A 15 -7.87 -2.60 -30.36
C ASN A 15 -9.11 -1.89 -29.78
N TYR A 16 -9.35 -2.02 -28.48
CA TYR A 16 -10.42 -1.33 -27.79
C TYR A 16 -10.23 0.18 -27.85
N TYR A 17 -9.02 0.68 -27.58
CA TYR A 17 -8.68 2.10 -27.63
C TYR A 17 -8.69 2.67 -29.07
N LEU A 18 -8.12 1.97 -30.02
CA LEU A 18 -8.12 2.37 -31.43
C LEU A 18 -9.52 2.47 -32.03
N ARG A 19 -10.46 1.62 -31.58
CA ARG A 19 -11.82 1.61 -32.11
C ARG A 19 -12.73 2.69 -31.54
N ARG A 20 -12.41 3.24 -30.36
CA ARG A 20 -13.32 4.19 -29.65
C ARG A 20 -12.82 5.62 -29.60
N ASN A 21 -11.72 6.02 -30.26
CA ASN A 21 -11.09 7.32 -30.10
C ASN A 21 -10.94 7.72 -28.62
N PHE A 22 -10.47 6.79 -27.81
CA PHE A 22 -10.58 6.85 -26.38
C PHE A 22 -9.55 7.80 -25.79
N TYR A 23 -10.01 8.85 -25.06
CA TYR A 23 -9.18 9.64 -24.18
C TYR A 23 -8.78 8.81 -22.96
N TRP A 24 -7.49 8.62 -22.74
CA TRP A 24 -6.98 7.99 -21.54
C TRP A 24 -6.72 9.05 -20.49
N PRO A 25 -7.39 8.99 -19.32
CA PRO A 25 -7.10 9.89 -18.23
C PRO A 25 -5.65 9.78 -17.79
N ASP A 26 -5.01 10.90 -17.55
CA ASP A 26 -3.60 10.95 -17.17
C ASP A 26 -3.40 10.81 -15.67
N THR A 27 -4.41 11.13 -14.88
CA THR A 27 -4.39 11.07 -13.42
C THR A 27 -5.34 10.00 -12.90
N LEU A 28 -5.08 9.52 -11.67
CA LEU A 28 -5.95 8.53 -11.03
C LEU A 28 -7.35 9.09 -10.71
N PRO A 29 -7.50 10.34 -10.25
CA PRO A 29 -8.81 10.97 -10.10
C PRO A 29 -9.61 11.03 -11.41
N GLU A 30 -8.98 11.37 -12.54
CA GLU A 30 -9.65 11.36 -13.84
C GLU A 30 -10.12 9.94 -14.26
N ILE A 31 -9.35 8.90 -13.93
CA ILE A 31 -9.74 7.51 -14.15
C ILE A 31 -10.97 7.17 -13.31
N LEU A 32 -11.02 7.62 -12.06
CA LEU A 32 -12.16 7.45 -11.19
C LEU A 32 -13.39 8.21 -11.71
N ASP A 33 -13.24 9.47 -12.14
CA ASP A 33 -14.32 10.25 -12.74
C ASP A 33 -14.91 9.56 -13.97
N TYR A 34 -14.03 9.05 -14.84
CA TYR A 34 -14.47 8.31 -16.01
C TYR A 34 -15.29 7.06 -15.61
N TRP A 35 -14.81 6.29 -14.65
CA TRP A 35 -15.53 5.12 -14.16
C TRP A 35 -16.88 5.48 -13.54
N GLN A 36 -16.95 6.53 -12.74
CA GLN A 36 -18.20 6.99 -12.12
C GLN A 36 -19.23 7.46 -13.15
N GLN A 37 -18.77 8.11 -14.22
CA GLN A 37 -19.67 8.63 -15.28
C GLN A 37 -20.16 7.55 -16.23
N HIS A 38 -19.35 6.54 -16.54
CA HIS A 38 -19.61 5.58 -17.58
C HIS A 38 -19.85 4.17 -17.07
N ASN A 39 -19.63 3.91 -15.78
CA ASN A 39 -19.61 2.58 -15.16
C ASN A 39 -18.76 1.58 -15.96
N GLU A 40 -17.73 2.06 -16.61
CA GLU A 40 -16.81 1.33 -17.48
C GLU A 40 -15.40 1.88 -17.28
N LEU A 41 -14.42 0.98 -17.11
CA LEU A 41 -13.03 1.37 -17.03
C LEU A 41 -12.41 1.39 -18.44
N PRO A 42 -11.49 2.35 -18.70
CA PRO A 42 -10.78 2.43 -19.97
C PRO A 42 -9.78 1.28 -20.19
N PHE A 43 -9.78 0.24 -19.38
CA PHE A 43 -8.94 -0.95 -19.50
C PHE A 43 -9.69 -2.20 -19.05
N LEU A 44 -9.25 -3.36 -19.52
CA LEU A 44 -9.91 -4.65 -19.28
C LEU A 44 -9.72 -5.21 -17.86
N TYR A 45 -9.32 -4.41 -16.91
CA TYR A 45 -9.21 -4.80 -15.53
C TYR A 45 -10.49 -4.36 -14.81
N GLY A 46 -11.42 -5.25 -14.77
CA GLY A 46 -12.66 -5.07 -14.01
C GLY A 46 -12.53 -5.68 -12.62
N GLY A 47 -13.43 -5.27 -11.74
CA GLY A 47 -13.53 -5.79 -10.39
C GLY A 47 -13.02 -4.84 -9.32
N ASP A 48 -13.07 -5.32 -8.11
CA ASP A 48 -12.82 -4.49 -6.92
C ASP A 48 -11.37 -4.01 -6.75
N ASN A 49 -10.43 -4.53 -7.55
CA ASN A 49 -9.01 -4.16 -7.48
C ASN A 49 -8.56 -3.20 -8.59
N TRP A 50 -9.52 -2.57 -9.28
CA TRP A 50 -9.23 -1.67 -10.38
C TRP A 50 -8.27 -0.50 -10.04
N PRO A 51 -8.25 0.08 -8.81
CA PRO A 51 -7.31 1.16 -8.50
C PRO A 51 -5.85 0.69 -8.58
N TYR A 52 -5.57 -0.54 -8.14
CA TYR A 52 -4.25 -1.15 -8.29
C TYR A 52 -3.87 -1.33 -9.76
N ASP A 53 -4.78 -1.88 -10.56
CA ASP A 53 -4.54 -2.14 -11.98
C ASP A 53 -4.36 -0.83 -12.76
N ALA A 54 -5.15 0.20 -12.45
CA ALA A 54 -5.05 1.53 -13.01
C ALA A 54 -3.70 2.18 -12.71
N MET A 55 -3.24 2.11 -11.46
CA MET A 55 -1.94 2.63 -11.06
C MET A 55 -0.80 1.90 -11.76
N CYS A 56 -0.87 0.59 -11.87
CA CYS A 56 0.10 -0.22 -12.60
C CYS A 56 0.18 0.17 -14.08
N GLU A 57 -0.94 0.41 -14.73
CA GLU A 57 -0.98 0.82 -16.13
C GLU A 57 -0.47 2.26 -16.32
N ARG A 58 -0.87 3.19 -15.42
CA ARG A 58 -0.37 4.56 -15.41
C ARG A 58 1.16 4.60 -15.28
N GLN A 59 1.73 3.88 -14.32
CA GLN A 59 3.18 3.79 -14.15
C GLN A 59 3.88 3.23 -15.40
N ARG A 60 3.27 2.21 -16.03
CA ARG A 60 3.81 1.62 -17.26
C ARG A 60 3.84 2.61 -18.41
N ARG A 61 2.81 3.45 -18.55
CA ARG A 61 2.68 4.42 -19.65
C ARG A 61 3.59 5.62 -19.47
N LYS A 62 3.62 6.18 -18.26
CA LYS A 62 4.41 7.38 -17.96
C LYS A 62 5.91 7.07 -17.77
N GLY A 63 6.29 5.79 -17.67
CA GLY A 63 7.68 5.40 -17.37
C GLY A 63 8.14 5.88 -15.99
N VAL A 64 7.22 6.33 -15.16
CA VAL A 64 7.52 6.86 -13.83
C VAL A 64 7.60 5.67 -12.87
N TYR A 65 8.82 5.28 -12.56
CA TYR A 65 9.10 4.39 -11.44
C TYR A 65 9.45 5.26 -10.23
N ALA A 66 8.46 5.94 -9.67
CA ALA A 66 8.58 6.31 -8.27
C ALA A 66 8.69 4.98 -7.49
N SER A 67 9.46 4.94 -6.42
CA SER A 67 9.68 3.74 -5.58
C SER A 67 8.39 3.24 -4.89
N GLN A 68 7.26 3.42 -5.55
CA GLN A 68 5.91 3.06 -5.12
C GLN A 68 5.63 1.62 -5.56
N TYR A 69 5.90 0.69 -4.68
CA TYR A 69 5.57 -0.72 -4.87
C TYR A 69 4.19 -0.98 -4.27
N LEU A 70 3.19 -1.10 -5.14
CA LEU A 70 1.83 -1.40 -4.69
C LEU A 70 1.75 -2.80 -4.09
N THR A 71 1.12 -2.92 -2.93
CA THR A 71 0.97 -4.20 -2.22
C THR A 71 0.08 -5.15 -3.04
N PRO A 72 0.56 -6.36 -3.41
CA PRO A 72 -0.26 -7.33 -4.12
C PRO A 72 -1.48 -7.76 -3.28
N ASP A 73 -2.60 -8.07 -3.92
CA ASP A 73 -3.88 -8.36 -3.25
C ASP A 73 -3.77 -9.50 -2.22
N ARG A 74 -3.12 -10.61 -2.58
CA ARG A 74 -2.93 -11.73 -1.66
C ARG A 74 -2.10 -11.35 -0.45
N THR A 75 -1.05 -10.54 -0.64
CA THR A 75 -0.21 -10.04 0.45
C THR A 75 -1.00 -9.08 1.35
N ALA A 76 -1.81 -8.17 0.76
CA ALA A 76 -2.66 -7.27 1.51
C ALA A 76 -3.67 -8.03 2.40
N ARG A 77 -4.32 -9.07 1.88
CA ARG A 77 -5.23 -9.93 2.65
C ARG A 77 -4.51 -10.67 3.77
N GLN A 78 -3.31 -11.20 3.50
CA GLN A 78 -2.50 -11.85 4.54
C GLN A 78 -2.15 -10.86 5.66
N MET A 79 -1.76 -9.65 5.30
CA MET A 79 -1.46 -8.59 6.27
C MET A 79 -2.71 -8.20 7.06
N ALA A 80 -3.86 -8.02 6.42
CA ALA A 80 -5.11 -7.68 7.10
C ALA A 80 -5.53 -8.78 8.11
N ALA A 81 -5.45 -10.05 7.72
CA ALA A 81 -5.73 -11.17 8.63
C ALA A 81 -4.77 -11.20 9.84
N LEU A 82 -3.49 -10.85 9.65
CA LEU A 82 -2.54 -10.69 10.75
C LEU A 82 -2.87 -9.46 11.60
N ALA A 83 -3.28 -8.34 11.00
CA ALA A 83 -3.69 -7.15 11.73
C ALA A 83 -4.84 -7.46 12.69
N VAL A 84 -5.91 -8.10 12.23
CA VAL A 84 -7.04 -8.53 13.08
C VAL A 84 -6.59 -9.46 14.23
N ARG A 85 -5.53 -10.23 14.02
CA ARG A 85 -5.03 -11.14 15.06
C ARG A 85 -4.14 -10.46 16.11
N TYR A 86 -3.36 -9.46 15.71
CA TYR A 86 -2.34 -8.86 16.56
C TYR A 86 -2.73 -7.51 17.12
N PHE A 87 -3.48 -6.72 16.35
CA PHE A 87 -3.85 -5.36 16.76
C PHE A 87 -4.95 -5.38 17.80
N ASP A 88 -4.92 -4.38 18.66
CA ASP A 88 -6.03 -4.10 19.57
C ASP A 88 -7.25 -3.61 18.77
N ASN A 89 -8.37 -4.32 18.91
CA ASN A 89 -9.59 -4.05 18.14
C ASN A 89 -10.28 -2.74 18.52
N ASP A 90 -9.99 -2.20 19.70
CA ASP A 90 -10.58 -0.94 20.19
C ASP A 90 -9.75 0.28 19.76
N SER A 91 -8.57 0.06 19.21
CA SER A 91 -7.66 1.13 18.81
C SER A 91 -7.71 1.42 17.31
N ARG A 92 -7.44 2.67 16.95
CA ARG A 92 -7.37 3.09 15.54
C ARG A 92 -6.22 2.40 14.81
N ILE A 93 -6.46 2.03 13.55
CA ILE A 93 -5.44 1.50 12.64
C ILE A 93 -5.00 2.63 11.69
N VAL A 94 -3.70 2.84 11.61
CA VAL A 94 -3.09 3.79 10.67
C VAL A 94 -2.53 3.02 9.47
N ASP A 95 -3.10 3.22 8.27
CA ASP A 95 -2.56 2.74 6.99
C ASP A 95 -1.55 3.78 6.48
N ALA A 96 -0.29 3.56 6.84
CA ALA A 96 0.78 4.49 6.54
C ALA A 96 1.36 4.26 5.14
N CYS A 97 1.52 5.33 4.35
CA CYS A 97 1.88 5.26 2.93
C CYS A 97 0.82 4.45 2.16
N CYS A 98 -0.45 4.81 2.34
CA CYS A 98 -1.61 4.00 1.96
C CYS A 98 -1.75 3.78 0.44
N GLY A 99 -1.11 4.61 -0.39
CA GLY A 99 -1.15 4.47 -1.84
C GLY A 99 -2.59 4.46 -2.38
N THR A 100 -2.96 3.45 -3.14
CA THR A 100 -4.32 3.23 -3.65
C THR A 100 -5.23 2.44 -2.68
N GLY A 101 -4.81 2.25 -1.42
CA GLY A 101 -5.64 1.68 -0.35
C GLY A 101 -5.78 0.16 -0.37
N GLN A 102 -4.79 -0.60 -0.86
CA GLN A 102 -4.85 -2.07 -0.85
C GLN A 102 -4.96 -2.64 0.56
N LEU A 103 -4.19 -2.10 1.51
CA LEU A 103 -4.22 -2.54 2.90
C LEU A 103 -5.53 -2.13 3.57
N THR A 104 -5.98 -0.89 3.39
CA THR A 104 -7.29 -0.41 3.85
C THR A 104 -8.43 -1.28 3.33
N ARG A 105 -8.46 -1.57 2.01
CA ARG A 105 -9.47 -2.45 1.43
C ARG A 105 -9.45 -3.83 2.06
N ALA A 106 -8.28 -4.39 2.25
CA ALA A 106 -8.12 -5.71 2.86
C ALA A 106 -8.60 -5.71 4.32
N LEU A 107 -8.31 -4.67 5.11
CA LEU A 107 -8.82 -4.50 6.47
C LEU A 107 -10.35 -4.44 6.52
N ILE A 108 -10.97 -3.66 5.63
CA ILE A 108 -12.44 -3.57 5.53
C ILE A 108 -13.05 -4.93 5.20
N LEU A 109 -12.43 -5.70 4.30
CA LEU A 109 -12.88 -7.07 3.95
C LEU A 109 -12.74 -8.06 5.11
N GLU A 110 -11.78 -7.85 6.03
CA GLU A 110 -11.63 -8.62 7.28
C GLU A 110 -12.56 -8.11 8.40
N GLY A 111 -13.42 -7.12 8.12
CA GLY A 111 -14.45 -6.63 9.06
C GLY A 111 -14.03 -5.43 9.91
N VAL A 112 -12.86 -4.84 9.67
CA VAL A 112 -12.47 -3.58 10.34
C VAL A 112 -13.38 -2.46 9.87
N GLN A 113 -13.92 -1.69 10.82
CA GLN A 113 -14.80 -0.56 10.50
C GLN A 113 -14.00 0.54 9.79
N PRO A 114 -14.49 1.10 8.66
CA PRO A 114 -13.79 2.17 7.95
C PRO A 114 -13.46 3.38 8.84
N SER A 115 -14.35 3.74 9.74
CA SER A 115 -14.15 4.86 10.70
C SER A 115 -13.02 4.63 11.71
N ALA A 116 -12.59 3.39 11.90
CA ALA A 116 -11.43 3.04 12.74
C ALA A 116 -10.08 3.16 11.99
N ILE A 117 -10.11 3.41 10.67
CA ILE A 117 -8.92 3.48 9.84
C ILE A 117 -8.59 4.95 9.55
N LEU A 118 -7.29 5.27 9.58
CA LEU A 118 -6.73 6.53 9.11
C LEU A 118 -5.67 6.22 8.05
N GLY A 119 -5.88 6.66 6.82
CA GLY A 119 -4.88 6.55 5.76
C GLY A 119 -4.07 7.84 5.59
N PHE A 120 -2.79 7.73 5.22
CA PHE A 120 -2.04 8.88 4.74
C PHE A 120 -1.04 8.50 3.65
N ASP A 121 -0.85 9.42 2.72
CA ASP A 121 0.18 9.34 1.67
C ASP A 121 0.71 10.75 1.36
N VAL A 122 1.93 10.81 0.86
CA VAL A 122 2.55 12.07 0.42
C VAL A 122 2.10 12.48 -0.98
N ASP A 123 1.72 11.51 -1.80
CA ASP A 123 1.31 11.75 -3.19
C ASP A 123 -0.12 12.29 -3.23
N VAL A 124 -0.27 13.53 -3.72
CA VAL A 124 -1.55 14.24 -3.82
C VAL A 124 -2.60 13.46 -4.62
N GLU A 125 -2.20 12.86 -5.76
CA GLU A 125 -3.13 12.09 -6.60
C GLU A 125 -3.62 10.83 -5.88
N LEU A 126 -2.73 10.19 -5.09
CA LEU A 126 -3.08 8.99 -4.33
C LEU A 126 -3.98 9.34 -3.13
N ALA A 127 -3.68 10.42 -2.43
CA ALA A 127 -4.49 10.88 -1.30
C ALA A 127 -5.90 11.28 -1.75
N ASP A 128 -6.05 12.03 -2.85
CA ASP A 128 -7.36 12.38 -3.42
C ASP A 128 -8.14 11.13 -3.88
N LEU A 129 -7.47 10.22 -4.58
CA LEU A 129 -8.09 8.96 -4.98
C LEU A 129 -8.54 8.13 -3.78
N TYR A 130 -7.69 8.04 -2.75
CA TYR A 130 -7.96 7.27 -1.55
C TYR A 130 -9.20 7.83 -0.81
N GLU A 131 -9.28 9.14 -0.60
CA GLU A 131 -10.43 9.81 0.02
C GLU A 131 -11.74 9.53 -0.74
N ARG A 132 -11.68 9.57 -2.06
CA ARG A 132 -12.85 9.32 -2.93
C ARG A 132 -13.27 7.85 -2.96
N LEU A 133 -12.33 6.92 -2.87
CA LEU A 133 -12.61 5.46 -2.83
C LEU A 133 -13.14 5.00 -1.46
N TYR A 134 -12.67 5.64 -0.39
CA TYR A 134 -12.98 5.26 0.99
C TYR A 134 -13.53 6.45 1.79
N PRO A 135 -14.71 7.00 1.42
CA PRO A 135 -15.24 8.24 2.00
C PRO A 135 -15.54 8.16 3.51
N GLU A 136 -15.60 6.95 4.06
CA GLU A 136 -15.81 6.72 5.50
C GLU A 136 -14.49 6.55 6.28
N VAL A 137 -13.36 6.52 5.58
CA VAL A 137 -12.01 6.44 6.15
C VAL A 137 -11.43 7.84 6.24
N ALA A 138 -10.84 8.19 7.38
CA ALA A 138 -10.10 9.45 7.48
C ALA A 138 -8.84 9.39 6.61
N ALA A 139 -8.59 10.43 5.81
CA ALA A 139 -7.45 10.51 4.92
C ALA A 139 -6.65 11.80 5.15
N LEU A 140 -5.33 11.71 5.06
CA LEU A 140 -4.41 12.85 5.18
C LEU A 140 -3.40 12.85 4.04
N GLN A 141 -3.19 13.98 3.41
CA GLN A 141 -2.06 14.19 2.48
C GLN A 141 -0.88 14.72 3.29
N MET A 142 -0.01 13.82 3.75
CA MET A 142 1.14 14.14 4.62
C MET A 142 2.29 13.18 4.40
N GLN A 143 3.49 13.63 4.73
CA GLN A 143 4.64 12.74 4.89
C GLN A 143 4.62 12.11 6.28
N PHE A 144 5.07 10.84 6.40
CA PHE A 144 5.03 10.14 7.69
C PHE A 144 5.79 10.89 8.81
N HIS A 145 6.87 11.57 8.48
CA HIS A 145 7.67 12.30 9.49
C HIS A 145 7.01 13.60 10.00
N GLU A 146 5.95 14.08 9.34
CA GLU A 146 5.15 15.23 9.78
C GLU A 146 4.10 14.82 10.82
N ILE A 147 3.85 13.51 10.97
CA ILE A 147 2.91 12.97 11.94
C ILE A 147 3.59 12.88 13.30
N ASP A 148 3.04 13.56 14.28
CA ASP A 148 3.55 13.66 15.65
C ASP A 148 2.61 13.10 16.73
N PHE A 149 1.41 12.66 16.34
CA PHE A 149 0.48 12.01 17.25
C PHE A 149 0.78 10.51 17.41
N ARG A 150 0.27 9.91 18.48
CA ARG A 150 0.41 8.48 18.75
C ARG A 150 -0.29 7.63 17.69
N CYS A 151 0.43 6.63 17.15
CA CYS A 151 -0.06 5.65 16.20
C CYS A 151 -0.07 4.26 16.85
N GLU A 152 -1.20 3.90 17.48
CA GLU A 152 -1.32 2.67 18.29
C GLU A 152 -1.11 1.40 17.45
N ASN A 153 -1.85 1.29 16.35
CA ASN A 153 -1.72 0.20 15.39
C ASN A 153 -1.34 0.77 14.03
N VAL A 154 -0.22 0.35 13.48
CA VAL A 154 0.25 0.80 12.16
C VAL A 154 0.33 -0.38 11.21
N ILE A 155 -0.32 -0.29 10.06
CA ILE A 155 -0.11 -1.19 8.92
C ILE A 155 0.54 -0.38 7.79
N ALA A 156 1.58 -0.92 7.15
CA ALA A 156 2.27 -0.16 6.11
C ALA A 156 3.01 -1.03 5.09
N ASN A 157 3.08 -0.50 3.88
CA ASN A 157 4.07 -0.86 2.87
C ASN A 157 4.95 0.39 2.62
N PRO A 158 5.91 0.69 3.51
CA PRO A 158 6.70 1.92 3.44
C PRO A 158 7.64 1.93 2.23
N PRO A 159 8.23 3.09 1.87
CA PRO A 159 9.21 3.15 0.80
C PRO A 159 10.38 2.18 1.02
N PHE A 160 10.81 1.48 -0.06
CA PHE A 160 11.84 0.43 0.02
C PHE A 160 13.27 0.97 -0.13
N GLU A 161 13.43 2.25 -0.36
CA GLU A 161 14.75 2.86 -0.33
C GLU A 161 15.37 2.75 1.07
N ILE A 162 16.65 2.43 1.14
CA ILE A 162 17.33 2.07 2.41
C ILE A 162 17.20 3.17 3.46
N THR A 163 17.38 4.43 3.05
CA THR A 163 17.32 5.59 3.93
C THR A 163 15.89 5.92 4.37
N GLU A 164 14.95 5.86 3.43
CA GLU A 164 13.53 6.13 3.70
C GLU A 164 12.92 5.07 4.62
N CYS A 165 13.23 3.79 4.37
CA CYS A 165 12.78 2.70 5.21
C CYS A 165 13.36 2.81 6.64
N ALA A 166 14.62 3.25 6.80
CA ALA A 166 15.22 3.52 8.12
C ALA A 166 14.53 4.70 8.81
N ALA A 167 14.25 5.78 8.07
CA ALA A 167 13.53 6.95 8.59
C ALA A 167 12.10 6.58 9.04
N PHE A 168 11.42 5.70 8.28
CA PHE A 168 10.11 5.19 8.65
C PHE A 168 10.14 4.41 9.97
N LEU A 169 11.09 3.51 10.16
CA LEU A 169 11.24 2.78 11.42
C LEU A 169 11.55 3.71 12.60
N GLN A 170 12.36 4.75 12.39
CA GLN A 170 12.63 5.77 13.40
C GLN A 170 11.37 6.58 13.74
N TRP A 171 10.58 6.97 12.72
CA TRP A 171 9.30 7.63 12.93
C TRP A 171 8.38 6.75 13.77
N LEU A 172 8.23 5.48 13.41
CA LEU A 172 7.42 4.51 14.13
C LEU A 172 7.81 4.43 15.61
N SER A 173 9.14 4.36 15.90
CA SER A 173 9.63 4.30 17.28
C SER A 173 9.34 5.57 18.11
N ARG A 174 9.11 6.71 17.47
CA ARG A 174 8.76 7.98 18.13
C ARG A 174 7.27 8.15 18.34
N THR A 175 6.45 7.62 17.45
CA THR A 175 4.98 7.78 17.48
C THR A 175 4.26 6.64 18.19
N GLN A 176 4.97 5.54 18.47
CA GLN A 176 4.44 4.41 19.22
C GLN A 176 4.88 4.41 20.68
N HIS A 177 3.96 4.03 21.56
CA HIS A 177 4.21 3.82 22.97
C HIS A 177 4.35 2.30 23.26
N LEU A 178 4.77 1.97 24.47
CA LEU A 178 4.90 0.60 24.95
C LEU A 178 3.62 -0.21 24.69
N GLY A 179 3.75 -1.35 24.03
CA GLY A 179 2.64 -2.24 23.67
C GLY A 179 1.96 -1.92 22.34
N ASP A 180 2.22 -0.75 21.73
CA ASP A 180 1.69 -0.42 20.42
C ASP A 180 2.30 -1.31 19.33
N GLN A 181 1.55 -1.61 18.27
CA GLN A 181 1.93 -2.61 17.29
C GLN A 181 2.05 -2.05 15.87
N ALA A 182 2.95 -2.66 15.10
CA ALA A 182 3.10 -2.36 13.69
C ALA A 182 3.20 -3.64 12.86
N LEU A 183 2.52 -3.65 11.71
CA LEU A 183 2.54 -4.70 10.72
C LEU A 183 3.08 -4.13 9.40
N LEU A 184 4.29 -4.49 9.06
CA LEU A 184 5.05 -3.87 7.98
C LEU A 184 5.38 -4.86 6.88
N LEU A 185 5.33 -4.39 5.63
CA LEU A 185 5.94 -5.06 4.49
C LEU A 185 7.30 -4.42 4.23
N LEU A 186 8.38 -5.11 4.57
CA LEU A 186 9.75 -4.59 4.48
C LEU A 186 10.58 -5.33 3.42
N PRO A 187 11.64 -4.72 2.86
CA PRO A 187 12.60 -5.46 2.05
C PRO A 187 13.14 -6.67 2.81
N TYR A 188 13.22 -7.81 2.15
CA TYR A 188 13.63 -9.08 2.79
C TYR A 188 14.98 -8.95 3.50
N GLY A 189 15.04 -9.36 4.75
CA GLY A 189 16.24 -9.27 5.61
C GLY A 189 16.59 -7.83 6.02
N TYR A 190 15.69 -6.86 5.88
CA TYR A 190 16.01 -5.46 6.14
C TYR A 190 16.34 -5.20 7.61
N ILE A 191 15.56 -5.75 8.52
CA ILE A 191 15.75 -5.55 9.97
C ILE A 191 17.00 -6.26 10.52
N ASP A 192 17.55 -7.22 9.79
CA ASP A 192 18.79 -7.92 10.18
C ASP A 192 20.04 -7.22 9.66
N LYS A 193 19.90 -6.20 8.82
CA LYS A 193 21.04 -5.50 8.22
C LYS A 193 21.81 -4.72 9.30
N GLN A 194 23.12 -4.84 9.23
CA GLN A 194 24.01 -4.09 10.11
C GLN A 194 24.20 -2.61 9.70
N ARG A 195 23.74 -2.25 8.51
CA ARG A 195 23.82 -0.89 8.00
C ARG A 195 22.51 -0.50 7.31
N PRO A 196 22.01 0.73 7.52
CA PRO A 196 22.57 1.75 8.42
C PRO A 196 22.45 1.33 9.90
N LYS A 197 23.37 1.76 10.75
CA LYS A 197 23.36 1.51 12.21
C LYS A 197 22.04 1.94 12.87
N THR A 198 21.40 2.98 12.31
CA THR A 198 20.09 3.48 12.74
C THR A 198 19.01 2.40 12.77
N VAL A 199 19.03 1.44 11.85
CA VAL A 199 18.07 0.33 11.86
C VAL A 199 18.24 -0.53 13.10
N GLN A 200 19.48 -0.93 13.42
CA GLN A 200 19.76 -1.73 14.61
C GLN A 200 19.42 -1.01 15.92
N GLU A 201 19.74 0.29 16.00
CA GLU A 201 19.42 1.12 17.16
C GLU A 201 17.91 1.23 17.34
N THR A 202 17.19 1.46 16.24
CA THR A 202 15.73 1.56 16.25
C THR A 202 15.08 0.23 16.61
N MET A 203 15.56 -0.88 16.05
CA MET A 203 15.01 -2.22 16.32
C MET A 203 15.17 -2.68 17.78
N ARG A 204 16.06 -2.07 18.57
CA ARG A 204 16.13 -2.31 20.03
C ARG A 204 14.87 -1.87 20.78
N HIS A 205 14.06 -1.03 20.17
CA HIS A 205 12.81 -0.55 20.72
C HIS A 205 11.60 -1.43 20.36
N PHE A 206 11.82 -2.53 19.64
CA PHE A 206 10.75 -3.39 19.18
C PHE A 206 11.02 -4.86 19.47
N VAL A 207 9.95 -5.59 19.79
CA VAL A 207 9.90 -7.05 19.77
C VAL A 207 9.31 -7.50 18.44
N VAL A 208 9.92 -8.50 17.80
CA VAL A 208 9.42 -9.11 16.57
C VAL A 208 8.56 -10.33 16.94
N HIS A 209 7.25 -10.23 16.72
CA HIS A 209 6.30 -11.32 17.02
C HIS A 209 6.06 -12.27 15.85
N TYR A 210 6.17 -11.76 14.63
CA TYR A 210 5.95 -12.54 13.42
C TYR A 210 6.86 -12.08 12.31
N ARG A 211 7.28 -13.03 11.49
CA ARG A 211 8.07 -12.75 10.29
C ARG A 211 7.85 -13.83 9.24
N ALA A 212 7.51 -13.46 8.03
CA ALA A 212 7.39 -14.39 6.92
C ALA A 212 7.72 -13.71 5.59
N PRO A 213 8.37 -14.43 4.66
CA PRO A 213 8.60 -13.90 3.32
C PRO A 213 7.27 -13.69 2.59
N MET A 214 7.18 -12.63 1.81
CA MET A 214 6.09 -12.38 0.91
C MET A 214 6.04 -13.48 -0.16
N GLN A 215 4.86 -14.08 -0.37
CA GLN A 215 4.69 -15.21 -1.30
C GLN A 215 4.42 -14.77 -2.74
N GLU A 216 3.83 -13.62 -2.92
CA GLU A 216 3.45 -13.07 -4.21
C GLU A 216 4.41 -11.93 -4.60
N PRO A 217 5.05 -11.99 -5.80
CA PRO A 217 5.98 -10.95 -6.21
C PRO A 217 5.22 -9.65 -6.54
N PHE A 218 5.87 -8.53 -6.34
CA PHE A 218 5.36 -7.26 -6.87
C PHE A 218 5.22 -7.31 -8.40
N ALA A 219 4.23 -6.62 -8.92
CA ALA A 219 3.91 -6.66 -10.36
C ALA A 219 5.07 -6.21 -11.28
N ARG A 220 6.00 -5.40 -10.77
CA ARG A 220 7.00 -4.71 -11.60
C ARG A 220 8.44 -4.75 -11.09
N THR A 221 8.70 -5.47 -10.03
CA THR A 221 10.05 -5.58 -9.48
C THR A 221 10.31 -6.99 -8.98
N ASN A 222 11.57 -7.40 -9.05
CA ASN A 222 12.04 -8.64 -8.42
C ASN A 222 12.44 -8.41 -6.95
N CYS A 223 12.09 -7.26 -6.37
CA CYS A 223 12.37 -6.99 -4.98
C CYS A 223 11.66 -8.01 -4.10
N ARG A 224 12.43 -8.67 -3.24
CA ARG A 224 11.90 -9.59 -2.25
C ARG A 224 11.49 -8.80 -1.01
N ALA A 225 10.34 -9.12 -0.46
CA ALA A 225 9.86 -8.51 0.77
C ALA A 225 9.45 -9.56 1.80
N GLU A 226 9.26 -9.13 3.01
CA GLU A 226 8.77 -9.93 4.13
C GLU A 226 7.75 -9.14 4.95
N ILE A 227 6.79 -9.86 5.48
CA ILE A 227 5.81 -9.33 6.43
C ILE A 227 6.40 -9.46 7.83
N VAL A 228 6.38 -8.37 8.59
CA VAL A 228 6.92 -8.31 9.94
C VAL A 228 5.88 -7.71 10.88
N VAL A 229 5.60 -8.36 12.01
CA VAL A 229 4.82 -7.80 13.12
C VAL A 229 5.77 -7.39 14.22
N LEU A 230 5.70 -6.12 14.59
CA LEU A 230 6.50 -5.49 15.63
C LEU A 230 5.59 -5.03 16.77
N GLU A 231 6.11 -5.09 17.99
CA GLU A 231 5.51 -4.46 19.17
C GLU A 231 6.53 -3.52 19.79
N ARG A 232 6.10 -2.33 20.17
CA ARG A 232 6.93 -1.33 20.84
C ARG A 232 7.29 -1.79 22.27
N ALA A 233 8.56 -2.05 22.52
CA ALA A 233 9.11 -2.52 23.80
C ALA A 233 9.57 -1.38 24.70
#